data_8ff9ef4fb01ee4f4aec1a72998eede07
#
_entry.id   8ff9ef4fb01ee4f4aec1a72998eede07
#
_cell.length_a   1.000
_cell.length_b   1.000
_cell.length_c   1.000
_cell.angle_alpha   90.00
_cell.angle_beta   90.00
_cell.angle_gamma   90.00
#
_symmetry.space_group_name_H-M   'P 1'
#
loop_
_entity.id
_entity.type
_entity.pdbx_description
1 polymer ?
#
loop_
_entity_poly.entity_id
_entity_poly.type
_entity_poly.pdbx_seq_one_letter_code
_entity_poly.pdbx_strand_id
1 'polypeptide(L)'
;MSFQLDPSSPPSDDDYYMGVALAVRRKANCTGNRVAAVIVRGKRVIATGYNGVPEGMTNCLDGGCLRCSNPNKQFPSGTGYDLCICVHAEQNALLSAARFGISVEGAHLYATMQPCFGCAKELVQAKIAKVIYLHPWVPTNSDPAMDAAMKAEYAKITAKTDIKQLKSLQDPVAAWAVTALRNVPVAASPVLPPITK
;
A
#
# COMPACT_ATOMS: atom_id res chain seq x y z
N MET A 1 -19.00 14.77 -15.66
CA MET A 1 -19.85 13.97 -14.75
C MET A 1 -19.75 14.57 -13.38
N SER A 2 -20.81 15.18 -12.87
CA SER A 2 -20.87 15.69 -11.51
C SER A 2 -21.11 14.52 -10.56
N PHE A 3 -20.12 14.21 -9.72
CA PHE A 3 -20.31 13.24 -8.64
C PHE A 3 -21.18 13.92 -7.57
N GLN A 4 -22.41 13.49 -7.43
CA GLN A 4 -23.22 13.81 -6.27
C GLN A 4 -22.91 12.81 -5.17
N LEU A 5 -22.35 13.31 -4.06
CA LEU A 5 -22.32 12.56 -2.82
C LEU A 5 -23.77 12.33 -2.38
N ASP A 6 -24.17 11.10 -2.21
CA ASP A 6 -25.41 10.79 -1.48
C ASP A 6 -25.07 10.85 0.02
N PRO A 7 -25.46 11.92 0.72
CA PRO A 7 -25.18 12.07 2.14
C PRO A 7 -26.02 11.11 3.02
N SER A 8 -26.95 10.38 2.42
CA SER A 8 -27.85 9.49 3.15
C SER A 8 -27.25 8.10 3.42
N SER A 9 -26.14 7.75 2.76
CA SER A 9 -25.50 6.44 2.92
C SER A 9 -23.99 6.59 3.14
N PRO A 10 -23.48 6.27 4.34
CA PRO A 10 -22.03 6.27 4.57
C PRO A 10 -21.36 5.17 3.71
N PRO A 11 -20.05 5.35 3.36
CA PRO A 11 -19.31 4.34 2.62
C PRO A 11 -19.24 3.02 3.38
N SER A 12 -19.03 1.92 2.66
CA SER A 12 -18.72 0.63 3.31
C SER A 12 -17.44 0.71 4.14
N ASP A 13 -17.27 -0.16 5.12
CA ASP A 13 -16.02 -0.22 5.90
C ASP A 13 -14.80 -0.42 4.96
N ASP A 14 -14.93 -1.25 3.91
CA ASP A 14 -13.84 -1.50 2.95
C ASP A 14 -13.49 -0.23 2.14
N ASP A 15 -14.49 0.53 1.68
CA ASP A 15 -14.27 1.79 0.97
C ASP A 15 -13.66 2.86 1.87
N TYR A 16 -14.18 2.99 3.10
CA TYR A 16 -13.68 3.95 4.08
C TYR A 16 -12.21 3.72 4.42
N TYR A 17 -11.83 2.49 4.81
CA TYR A 17 -10.44 2.22 5.21
C TYR A 17 -9.49 2.21 4.01
N MET A 18 -9.95 1.84 2.82
CA MET A 18 -9.16 2.01 1.61
C MET A 18 -8.96 3.50 1.28
N GLY A 19 -9.95 4.35 1.49
CA GLY A 19 -9.84 5.80 1.40
C GLY A 19 -8.77 6.35 2.35
N VAL A 20 -8.73 5.88 3.59
CA VAL A 20 -7.67 6.23 4.55
C VAL A 20 -6.30 5.76 4.04
N ALA A 21 -6.18 4.53 3.51
CA ALA A 21 -4.94 4.03 2.94
C ALA A 21 -4.47 4.89 1.76
N LEU A 22 -5.37 5.35 0.90
CA LEU A 22 -5.04 6.25 -0.21
C LEU A 22 -4.56 7.62 0.28
N ALA A 23 -5.13 8.16 1.35
CA ALA A 23 -4.66 9.39 1.98
C ALA A 23 -3.24 9.21 2.56
N VAL A 24 -2.99 8.11 3.27
CA VAL A 24 -1.67 7.75 3.81
C VAL A 24 -0.64 7.61 2.69
N ARG A 25 -1.01 7.02 1.53
CA ARG A 25 -0.14 6.86 0.37
C ARG A 25 0.50 8.17 -0.11
N ARG A 26 -0.16 9.30 0.08
CA ARG A 26 0.37 10.61 -0.33
C ARG A 26 1.65 11.00 0.40
N LYS A 27 1.93 10.41 1.55
CA LYS A 27 3.17 10.62 2.30
C LYS A 27 4.33 9.77 1.79
N ALA A 28 4.06 8.75 0.95
CA ALA A 28 5.10 7.89 0.40
C ALA A 28 6.08 8.70 -0.45
N ASN A 29 7.37 8.50 -0.20
CA ASN A 29 8.45 9.23 -0.87
C ASN A 29 9.26 8.35 -1.85
N CYS A 30 8.78 7.16 -2.17
CA CYS A 30 9.41 6.28 -3.14
C CYS A 30 9.22 6.82 -4.56
N THR A 31 10.31 6.84 -5.36
CA THR A 31 10.29 7.22 -6.78
C THR A 31 9.75 6.11 -7.68
N GLY A 32 9.68 4.88 -7.15
CA GLY A 32 8.99 3.77 -7.80
C GLY A 32 7.47 3.83 -7.59
N ASN A 33 6.88 2.75 -7.12
CA ASN A 33 5.46 2.74 -6.75
C ASN A 33 5.29 3.33 -5.35
N ARG A 34 4.34 4.25 -5.19
CA ARG A 34 3.92 4.74 -3.88
C ARG A 34 2.82 3.83 -3.35
N VAL A 35 3.06 3.25 -2.19
CA VAL A 35 2.17 2.28 -1.54
C VAL A 35 1.89 2.72 -0.11
N ALA A 36 0.70 2.40 0.39
CA ALA A 36 0.36 2.53 1.80
C ALA A 36 -0.42 1.33 2.29
N ALA A 37 -0.37 1.12 3.59
CA ALA A 37 -1.11 0.12 4.32
C ALA A 37 -1.71 0.72 5.60
N VAL A 38 -2.91 0.26 5.95
CA VAL A 38 -3.62 0.66 7.18
C VAL A 38 -4.06 -0.61 7.89
N ILE A 39 -3.73 -0.74 9.16
CA ILE A 39 -4.15 -1.86 10.01
C ILE A 39 -5.34 -1.42 10.85
N VAL A 40 -6.42 -2.21 10.78
CA VAL A 40 -7.70 -1.94 11.43
C VAL A 40 -8.06 -3.10 12.34
N ARG A 41 -8.40 -2.81 13.59
CA ARG A 41 -8.92 -3.77 14.55
C ARG A 41 -10.10 -3.17 15.32
N GLY A 42 -11.20 -3.92 15.47
CA GLY A 42 -12.38 -3.44 16.14
C GLY A 42 -12.94 -2.13 15.55
N LYS A 43 -12.93 -2.00 14.23
CA LYS A 43 -13.35 -0.79 13.50
C LYS A 43 -12.51 0.47 13.84
N ARG A 44 -11.28 0.30 14.28
CA ARG A 44 -10.35 1.41 14.57
C ARG A 44 -9.06 1.22 13.79
N VAL A 45 -8.57 2.28 13.17
CA VAL A 45 -7.21 2.33 12.64
C VAL A 45 -6.24 2.27 13.82
N ILE A 46 -5.39 1.25 13.87
CA ILE A 46 -4.42 1.03 14.95
C ILE A 46 -2.98 1.27 14.51
N ALA A 47 -2.69 1.16 13.20
CA ALA A 47 -1.40 1.52 12.64
C ALA A 47 -1.54 1.90 11.17
N THR A 48 -0.61 2.71 10.69
CA THR A 48 -0.48 3.07 9.28
C THR A 48 0.96 2.93 8.83
N GLY A 49 1.17 2.66 7.54
CA GLY A 49 2.50 2.65 6.94
C GLY A 49 2.44 3.12 5.49
N TYR A 50 3.49 3.74 5.05
CA TYR A 50 3.75 4.06 3.64
C TYR A 50 5.19 3.71 3.31
N ASN A 51 5.48 3.42 2.05
CA ASN A 51 6.83 3.00 1.69
C ASN A 51 7.78 4.19 1.55
N GLY A 52 9.00 3.99 2.03
CA GLY A 52 10.06 4.98 2.01
C GLY A 52 11.34 4.45 2.65
N VAL A 53 12.42 5.19 2.53
CA VAL A 53 13.69 4.85 3.19
C VAL A 53 13.53 4.93 4.72
N PRO A 54 14.37 4.21 5.50
CA PRO A 54 14.38 4.33 6.95
C PRO A 54 14.60 5.77 7.42
N GLU A 55 14.06 6.08 8.60
CA GLU A 55 14.21 7.41 9.23
C GLU A 55 15.69 7.79 9.38
N GLY A 56 16.01 9.04 9.06
CA GLY A 56 17.38 9.56 9.13
C GLY A 56 18.23 9.32 7.88
N MET A 57 17.74 8.54 6.90
CA MET A 57 18.43 8.34 5.61
C MET A 57 17.94 9.35 4.56
N THR A 58 18.78 9.59 3.54
CA THR A 58 18.40 10.42 2.38
C THR A 58 17.15 9.86 1.72
N ASN A 59 16.15 10.72 1.49
CA ASN A 59 14.89 10.31 0.89
C ASN A 59 15.07 9.65 -0.49
N CYS A 60 14.20 8.70 -0.79
CA CYS A 60 14.19 8.06 -2.10
C CYS A 60 13.95 9.09 -3.23
N LEU A 61 13.12 10.12 -3.01
CA LEU A 61 12.92 11.23 -3.95
C LEU A 61 14.20 12.04 -4.20
N ASP A 62 15.09 12.07 -3.23
CA ASP A 62 16.36 12.82 -3.28
C ASP A 62 17.55 11.90 -3.66
N GLY A 63 17.26 10.74 -4.25
CA GLY A 63 18.27 9.79 -4.72
C GLY A 63 18.75 8.76 -3.70
N GLY A 64 18.14 8.72 -2.49
CA GLY A 64 18.62 7.88 -1.39
C GLY A 64 18.53 6.37 -1.63
N CYS A 65 17.68 5.90 -2.54
CA CYS A 65 17.55 4.47 -2.87
C CYS A 65 18.05 4.18 -4.28
N LEU A 66 19.17 3.49 -4.41
CA LEU A 66 19.77 3.15 -5.71
C LEU A 66 18.77 2.44 -6.64
N ARG A 67 18.01 1.47 -6.12
CA ARG A 67 17.02 0.74 -6.93
C ARG A 67 15.90 1.62 -7.46
N CYS A 68 15.30 2.42 -6.61
CA CYS A 68 14.12 3.21 -6.97
C CYS A 68 14.48 4.48 -7.73
N SER A 69 15.57 5.13 -7.37
CA SER A 69 16.03 6.42 -7.94
C SER A 69 16.88 6.26 -9.19
N ASN A 70 17.04 5.03 -9.68
CA ASN A 70 17.89 4.76 -10.84
C ASN A 70 17.28 5.34 -12.11
N PRO A 71 17.87 6.41 -12.69
CA PRO A 71 17.33 7.08 -13.86
C PRO A 71 17.33 6.18 -15.11
N ASN A 72 18.23 5.20 -15.16
CA ASN A 72 18.39 4.30 -16.31
C ASN A 72 17.46 3.07 -16.25
N LYS A 73 16.61 2.95 -15.24
CA LYS A 73 15.70 1.81 -15.04
C LYS A 73 16.39 0.45 -15.18
N GLN A 74 17.62 0.33 -14.67
CA GLN A 74 18.42 -0.91 -14.73
C GLN A 74 17.76 -2.08 -14.00
N PHE A 75 16.80 -1.80 -13.11
CA PHE A 75 16.09 -2.81 -12.37
C PHE A 75 14.65 -2.92 -12.87
N PRO A 76 14.30 -3.96 -13.63
CA PRO A 76 12.92 -4.23 -14.04
C PRO A 76 11.97 -4.31 -12.85
N SER A 77 10.68 -4.05 -13.09
CA SER A 77 9.65 -4.21 -12.06
C SER A 77 9.70 -5.64 -11.50
N GLY A 78 9.63 -5.78 -10.18
CA GLY A 78 9.69 -7.09 -9.52
C GLY A 78 11.09 -7.63 -9.24
N THR A 79 12.17 -6.90 -9.61
CA THR A 79 13.56 -7.34 -9.40
C THR A 79 14.35 -6.40 -8.50
N GLY A 80 15.52 -6.83 -8.02
CA GLY A 80 16.46 -6.01 -7.23
C GLY A 80 15.91 -5.59 -5.87
N TYR A 81 15.02 -6.37 -5.28
CA TYR A 81 14.48 -6.06 -3.95
C TYR A 81 15.55 -6.06 -2.86
N ASP A 82 16.61 -6.86 -3.03
CA ASP A 82 17.74 -6.94 -2.09
C ASP A 82 18.58 -5.65 -2.06
N LEU A 83 18.49 -4.83 -3.13
CA LEU A 83 19.13 -3.51 -3.20
C LEU A 83 18.19 -2.38 -2.77
N CYS A 84 16.91 -2.66 -2.60
CA CYS A 84 15.93 -1.66 -2.23
C CYS A 84 15.96 -1.40 -0.72
N ILE A 85 16.45 -0.23 -0.33
CA ILE A 85 16.46 0.17 1.09
C ILE A 85 15.13 0.77 1.56
N CYS A 86 14.15 0.93 0.67
CA CYS A 86 12.82 1.38 1.08
C CYS A 86 12.10 0.27 1.85
N VAL A 87 11.69 0.57 3.06
CA VAL A 87 10.79 -0.27 3.86
C VAL A 87 9.41 -0.24 3.21
N HIS A 88 8.78 -1.39 3.04
CA HIS A 88 7.46 -1.47 2.43
C HIS A 88 6.37 -0.92 3.36
N ALA A 89 5.24 -0.55 2.79
CA ALA A 89 4.14 0.05 3.52
C ALA A 89 3.59 -0.88 4.61
N GLU A 90 3.43 -2.16 4.28
CA GLU A 90 2.96 -3.19 5.20
C GLU A 90 3.94 -3.38 6.35
N GLN A 91 5.25 -3.45 6.05
CA GLN A 91 6.30 -3.53 7.05
C GLN A 91 6.27 -2.32 7.98
N ASN A 92 6.19 -1.11 7.42
CA ASN A 92 6.10 0.11 8.22
C ASN A 92 4.86 0.13 9.12
N ALA A 93 3.72 -0.38 8.67
CA ALA A 93 2.52 -0.50 9.49
C ALA A 93 2.71 -1.51 10.63
N LEU A 94 3.31 -2.68 10.37
CA LEU A 94 3.61 -3.70 11.38
C LEU A 94 4.65 -3.20 12.38
N LEU A 95 5.73 -2.58 11.91
CA LEU A 95 6.79 -2.02 12.76
C LEU A 95 6.28 -0.86 13.61
N SER A 96 5.40 -0.01 13.06
CA SER A 96 4.73 1.04 13.82
C SER A 96 3.90 0.45 14.96
N ALA A 97 3.08 -0.56 14.69
CA ALA A 97 2.31 -1.24 15.73
C ALA A 97 3.23 -1.85 16.80
N ALA A 98 4.27 -2.59 16.38
CA ALA A 98 5.24 -3.23 17.28
C ALA A 98 5.97 -2.20 18.16
N ARG A 99 6.42 -1.08 17.59
CA ARG A 99 7.11 0.00 18.30
C ARG A 99 6.28 0.60 19.43
N PHE A 100 4.96 0.64 19.26
CA PHE A 100 4.03 1.17 20.26
C PHE A 100 3.33 0.08 21.09
N GLY A 101 3.76 -1.17 20.99
CA GLY A 101 3.18 -2.29 21.75
C GLY A 101 1.75 -2.62 21.40
N ILE A 102 1.33 -2.33 20.16
CA ILE A 102 -0.03 -2.56 19.68
C ILE A 102 -0.10 -3.93 19.01
N SER A 103 -0.89 -4.85 19.57
CA SER A 103 -1.12 -6.15 18.94
C SER A 103 -1.93 -6.00 17.66
N VAL A 104 -1.46 -6.67 16.60
CA VAL A 104 -2.13 -6.71 15.28
C VAL A 104 -2.83 -8.04 15.02
N GLU A 105 -2.76 -9.00 15.94
CA GLU A 105 -3.41 -10.32 15.80
C GLU A 105 -4.91 -10.15 15.60
N GLY A 106 -5.46 -10.83 14.59
CA GLY A 106 -6.87 -10.76 14.21
C GLY A 106 -7.29 -9.45 13.49
N ALA A 107 -6.35 -8.52 13.24
CA ALA A 107 -6.66 -7.29 12.54
C ALA A 107 -6.85 -7.51 11.04
N HIS A 108 -7.46 -6.52 10.38
CA HIS A 108 -7.53 -6.42 8.92
C HIS A 108 -6.49 -5.42 8.42
N LEU A 109 -5.87 -5.71 7.29
CA LEU A 109 -4.95 -4.81 6.60
C LEU A 109 -5.59 -4.34 5.30
N TYR A 110 -5.60 -3.02 5.10
CA TYR A 110 -6.00 -2.37 3.84
C TYR A 110 -4.74 -1.82 3.17
N ALA A 111 -4.39 -2.36 2.01
CA ALA A 111 -3.19 -1.97 1.27
C ALA A 111 -3.54 -1.44 -0.12
N THR A 112 -2.92 -0.35 -0.54
CA THR A 112 -3.16 0.20 -1.88
C THR A 112 -2.59 -0.69 -3.00
N MET A 113 -1.72 -1.65 -2.66
CA MET A 113 -1.19 -2.67 -3.56
C MET A 113 -1.19 -4.02 -2.85
N GLN A 114 -1.41 -5.10 -3.58
CA GLN A 114 -1.30 -6.46 -3.05
C GLN A 114 0.08 -6.67 -2.42
N PRO A 115 0.16 -7.20 -1.19
CA PRO A 115 1.43 -7.43 -0.52
C PRO A 115 2.39 -8.29 -1.35
N CYS A 116 3.64 -7.87 -1.44
CA CYS A 116 4.67 -8.67 -2.10
C CYS A 116 5.00 -9.94 -1.30
N PHE A 117 5.84 -10.80 -1.87
CA PHE A 117 6.21 -12.08 -1.27
C PHE A 117 6.73 -11.97 0.17
N GLY A 118 7.61 -10.99 0.44
CA GLY A 118 8.15 -10.72 1.77
C GLY A 118 7.06 -10.27 2.75
N CYS A 119 6.30 -9.23 2.36
CA CYS A 119 5.22 -8.70 3.19
C CYS A 119 4.14 -9.76 3.49
N ALA A 120 3.78 -10.60 2.51
CA ALA A 120 2.78 -11.65 2.72
C ALA A 120 3.21 -12.63 3.83
N LYS A 121 4.50 -13.03 3.88
CA LYS A 121 5.03 -13.88 4.97
C LYS A 121 4.89 -13.20 6.33
N GLU A 122 5.26 -11.92 6.40
CA GLU A 122 5.20 -11.13 7.63
C GLU A 122 3.77 -10.96 8.14
N LEU A 123 2.81 -10.69 7.24
CA LEU A 123 1.40 -10.54 7.58
C LEU A 123 0.79 -11.84 8.12
N VAL A 124 1.10 -12.97 7.50
CA VAL A 124 0.67 -14.29 8.00
C VAL A 124 1.29 -14.57 9.37
N GLN A 125 2.60 -14.31 9.56
CA GLN A 125 3.29 -14.53 10.82
C GLN A 125 2.78 -13.59 11.93
N ALA A 126 2.37 -12.36 11.57
CA ALA A 126 1.74 -11.41 12.48
C ALA A 126 0.26 -11.71 12.77
N LYS A 127 -0.28 -12.80 12.18
CA LYS A 127 -1.67 -13.26 12.34
C LYS A 127 -2.70 -12.21 11.89
N ILE A 128 -2.41 -11.47 10.83
CA ILE A 128 -3.39 -10.64 10.16
C ILE A 128 -4.49 -11.53 9.60
N ALA A 129 -5.73 -11.32 10.04
CA ALA A 129 -6.85 -12.17 9.67
C ALA A 129 -7.32 -11.95 8.23
N LYS A 130 -7.26 -10.70 7.75
CA LYS A 130 -7.74 -10.34 6.43
C LYS A 130 -6.88 -9.26 5.78
N VAL A 131 -6.65 -9.39 4.48
CA VAL A 131 -5.96 -8.41 3.64
C VAL A 131 -6.90 -7.96 2.52
N ILE A 132 -7.18 -6.67 2.45
CA ILE A 132 -7.94 -6.04 1.37
C ILE A 132 -6.96 -5.16 0.58
N TYR A 133 -6.86 -5.37 -0.72
CA TYR A 133 -5.95 -4.58 -1.55
C TYR A 133 -6.65 -4.00 -2.78
N LEU A 134 -6.09 -2.91 -3.32
CA LEU A 134 -6.67 -2.21 -4.47
C LEU A 134 -6.03 -2.68 -5.79
N HIS A 135 -4.71 -2.57 -5.92
CA HIS A 135 -3.99 -2.93 -7.14
C HIS A 135 -3.32 -4.29 -7.02
N PRO A 136 -3.47 -5.17 -8.02
CA PRO A 136 -2.84 -6.48 -7.97
C PRO A 136 -1.32 -6.40 -8.10
N TRP A 137 -0.65 -7.35 -7.49
CA TRP A 137 0.77 -7.63 -7.64
C TRP A 137 0.97 -9.16 -7.69
N VAL A 138 1.87 -9.62 -8.53
CA VAL A 138 2.27 -11.03 -8.59
C VAL A 138 3.79 -11.12 -8.67
N PRO A 139 4.40 -12.14 -8.04
CA PRO A 139 5.83 -12.39 -8.22
C PRO A 139 6.12 -12.71 -9.69
N THR A 140 7.23 -12.20 -10.19
CA THR A 140 7.68 -12.44 -11.56
C THR A 140 9.18 -12.73 -11.59
N ASN A 141 9.58 -13.65 -12.47
CA ASN A 141 10.99 -13.94 -12.76
C ASN A 141 11.16 -14.14 -14.27
N SER A 142 12.36 -13.83 -14.78
CA SER A 142 12.69 -14.05 -16.20
C SER A 142 12.89 -15.52 -16.56
N ASP A 143 13.27 -16.35 -15.61
CA ASP A 143 13.32 -17.79 -15.75
C ASP A 143 11.91 -18.38 -15.53
N PRO A 144 11.32 -19.08 -16.52
CA PRO A 144 9.97 -19.61 -16.42
C PRO A 144 9.77 -20.62 -15.29
N ALA A 145 10.78 -21.45 -14.99
CA ALA A 145 10.70 -22.45 -13.93
C ALA A 145 10.70 -21.75 -12.56
N MET A 146 11.56 -20.76 -12.38
CA MET A 146 11.61 -19.95 -11.17
C MET A 146 10.32 -19.12 -11.00
N ASP A 147 9.80 -18.54 -12.08
CA ASP A 147 8.54 -17.79 -12.07
C ASP A 147 7.37 -18.65 -11.61
N ALA A 148 7.26 -19.86 -12.15
CA ALA A 148 6.23 -20.82 -11.74
C ALA A 148 6.38 -21.23 -10.26
N ALA A 149 7.60 -21.52 -9.83
CA ALA A 149 7.89 -21.88 -8.44
C ALA A 149 7.55 -20.73 -7.48
N MET A 150 7.95 -19.50 -7.80
CA MET A 150 7.63 -18.32 -6.99
C MET A 150 6.13 -18.10 -6.84
N LYS A 151 5.37 -18.25 -7.93
CA LYS A 151 3.89 -18.14 -7.90
C LYS A 151 3.26 -19.23 -7.04
N ALA A 152 3.75 -20.47 -7.15
CA ALA A 152 3.27 -21.57 -6.34
C ALA A 152 3.55 -21.36 -4.83
N GLU A 153 4.75 -20.93 -4.46
CA GLU A 153 5.07 -20.63 -3.06
C GLU A 153 4.28 -19.42 -2.53
N TYR A 154 4.11 -18.38 -3.34
CA TYR A 154 3.28 -17.24 -2.98
C TYR A 154 1.82 -17.64 -2.71
N ALA A 155 1.26 -18.52 -3.55
CA ALA A 155 -0.08 -19.05 -3.37
C ALA A 155 -0.23 -19.82 -2.04
N LYS A 156 0.80 -20.61 -1.62
CA LYS A 156 0.80 -21.30 -0.34
C LYS A 156 0.74 -20.32 0.85
N ILE A 157 1.47 -19.20 0.77
CA ILE A 157 1.50 -18.18 1.81
C ILE A 157 0.13 -17.49 1.87
N THR A 158 -0.37 -17.03 0.74
CA THR A 158 -1.62 -16.26 0.66
C THR A 158 -2.86 -17.10 0.98
N ALA A 159 -2.79 -18.42 0.85
CA ALA A 159 -3.84 -19.34 1.32
C ALA A 159 -4.00 -19.37 2.85
N LYS A 160 -3.08 -18.78 3.61
CA LYS A 160 -3.13 -18.74 5.09
C LYS A 160 -3.82 -17.52 5.66
N THR A 161 -4.25 -16.59 4.82
CA THR A 161 -5.01 -15.40 5.22
C THR A 161 -6.13 -15.14 4.20
N ASP A 162 -7.24 -14.51 4.63
CA ASP A 162 -8.28 -14.06 3.71
C ASP A 162 -7.76 -12.85 2.94
N ILE A 163 -7.40 -13.04 1.66
CA ILE A 163 -6.90 -11.97 0.80
C ILE A 163 -7.90 -11.65 -0.31
N LYS A 164 -8.34 -10.39 -0.36
CA LYS A 164 -9.40 -9.94 -1.26
C LYS A 164 -9.00 -8.68 -2.01
N GLN A 165 -9.23 -8.67 -3.32
CA GLN A 165 -9.12 -7.43 -4.10
C GLN A 165 -10.41 -6.61 -3.98
N LEU A 166 -10.26 -5.32 -3.66
CA LEU A 166 -11.33 -4.35 -3.79
C LEU A 166 -11.40 -3.91 -5.26
N LYS A 167 -12.43 -4.36 -5.98
CA LYS A 167 -12.53 -4.17 -7.44
C LYS A 167 -12.99 -2.78 -7.84
N SER A 168 -13.71 -2.09 -6.98
CA SER A 168 -14.17 -0.71 -7.22
C SER A 168 -14.25 0.02 -5.88
N LEU A 169 -13.86 1.28 -5.88
CA LEU A 169 -14.12 2.20 -4.77
C LEU A 169 -15.42 2.92 -5.07
N GLN A 170 -16.38 2.78 -4.18
CA GLN A 170 -17.69 3.41 -4.32
C GLN A 170 -17.72 4.82 -3.72
N ASP A 171 -16.72 5.17 -2.91
CA ASP A 171 -16.59 6.51 -2.35
C ASP A 171 -16.02 7.49 -3.39
N PRO A 172 -16.81 8.49 -3.84
CA PRO A 172 -16.36 9.49 -4.79
C PRO A 172 -15.17 10.31 -4.30
N VAL A 173 -15.03 10.50 -2.99
CA VAL A 173 -13.89 11.20 -2.38
C VAL A 173 -12.61 10.38 -2.49
N ALA A 174 -12.71 9.06 -2.39
CA ALA A 174 -11.57 8.17 -2.62
C ALA A 174 -11.22 8.03 -4.11
N ALA A 175 -12.16 8.20 -5.01
CA ALA A 175 -11.95 8.07 -6.45
C ALA A 175 -10.91 9.05 -7.01
N TRP A 176 -10.80 10.27 -6.48
CA TRP A 176 -9.76 11.23 -6.89
C TRP A 176 -8.35 10.80 -6.49
N ALA A 177 -8.22 9.94 -5.50
CA ALA A 177 -6.93 9.43 -5.02
C ALA A 177 -6.44 8.19 -5.78
N VAL A 178 -7.25 7.63 -6.69
CA VAL A 178 -6.94 6.43 -7.51
C VAL A 178 -6.13 6.80 -8.76
N THR A 179 -5.51 7.95 -8.82
CA THR A 179 -4.58 8.24 -9.90
C THR A 179 -3.32 7.39 -9.75
N ALA A 180 -2.77 7.04 -10.91
CA ALA A 180 -1.69 6.07 -11.12
C ALA A 180 -0.72 5.88 -9.94
N LEU A 181 -0.32 4.65 -9.71
CA LEU A 181 0.72 4.27 -8.74
C LEU A 181 2.09 4.94 -9.03
N ARG A 182 2.29 5.44 -10.25
CA ARG A 182 3.50 6.15 -10.70
C ARG A 182 3.28 7.65 -10.70
N ASN A 183 4.36 8.41 -10.43
CA ASN A 183 4.39 9.87 -10.41
C ASN A 183 3.64 10.50 -11.59
N VAL A 184 2.42 10.94 -11.36
CA VAL A 184 1.80 11.95 -12.20
C VAL A 184 2.11 13.28 -11.53
N PRO A 185 2.61 14.29 -12.27
CA PRO A 185 2.72 15.65 -11.72
C PRO A 185 1.38 16.03 -11.13
N VAL A 186 1.37 16.48 -9.89
CA VAL A 186 0.15 16.97 -9.24
C VAL A 186 -0.27 18.21 -10.03
N ALA A 187 -1.30 18.09 -10.85
CA ALA A 187 -1.99 19.27 -11.35
C ALA A 187 -2.42 20.08 -10.12
N ALA A 188 -2.24 21.40 -10.17
CA ALA A 188 -2.50 22.30 -9.07
C ALA A 188 -3.81 21.92 -8.37
N SER A 189 -3.72 21.70 -7.06
CA SER A 189 -4.90 21.38 -6.24
C SER A 189 -5.96 22.44 -6.47
N PRO A 190 -7.23 22.07 -6.70
CA PRO A 190 -8.28 23.05 -6.69
C PRO A 190 -8.26 23.77 -5.33
N VAL A 191 -8.12 25.08 -5.37
CA VAL A 191 -8.21 25.92 -4.17
C VAL A 191 -9.62 25.73 -3.61
N LEU A 192 -9.71 25.14 -2.42
CA LEU A 192 -11.00 25.07 -1.74
C LEU A 192 -11.50 26.49 -1.49
N PRO A 193 -12.79 26.78 -1.77
CA PRO A 193 -13.34 28.09 -1.45
C PRO A 193 -13.23 28.34 0.07
N PRO A 194 -13.05 29.60 0.50
CA PRO A 194 -12.98 29.93 1.91
C PRO A 194 -14.26 29.49 2.62
N ILE A 195 -14.10 28.86 3.77
CA ILE A 195 -15.23 28.52 4.64
C ILE A 195 -15.82 29.85 5.14
N THR A 196 -16.95 30.24 4.58
CA THR A 196 -17.76 31.34 5.16
C THR A 196 -18.40 30.84 6.45
N LYS A 197 -18.15 31.58 7.54
CA LYS A 197 -18.77 31.34 8.85
C LYS A 197 -20.27 31.53 8.82
#